data_29616ebe016818b13a9e42fa8f556d06
#
_entry.id   29616ebe016818b13a9e42fa8f556d06
#
_cell.length_a   1.000
_cell.length_b   1.000
_cell.length_c   1.000
_cell.angle_alpha   90.00
_cell.angle_beta   90.00
_cell.angle_gamma   90.00
#
_symmetry.space_group_name_H-M   'P 1'
#
loop_
_entity.id
_entity.type
_entity.pdbx_description
1 polymer ?
#
loop_
_entity_poly.entity_id
_entity_poly.type
_entity_poly.pdbx_seq_one_letter_code
_entity_poly.pdbx_strand_id
1 'polypeptide(L)'
;MTNSDFKNPRAKHDFKGRTCSISAVGSYVPEKVLTNADLEKMVDTSDEWILSRTGIHERRIAAENEFTSDMAAKAATIALKRANVDPTEVDLIILATITPDMPFPATACLVQQKIEAFNSAAFDIEAACSGFVYALEIGQQFIMSRTYDTVLVIGSEKLSSITDWEDRGTCILFGDGAGAAVLQNRKNTHGLLT
;
A
#
# COMPACT_ATOMS: atom_id res chain seq x y z
N MET A 1 6.26 37.57 -6.94
CA MET A 1 6.87 36.42 -7.63
C MET A 1 5.73 35.56 -8.15
N THR A 2 5.50 35.55 -9.43
CA THR A 2 4.36 34.88 -10.09
C THR A 2 4.72 33.43 -10.34
N ASN A 3 3.76 32.54 -10.13
CA ASN A 3 3.84 31.06 -10.10
C ASN A 3 4.10 30.41 -11.48
N SER A 4 4.74 31.10 -12.43
CA SER A 4 4.88 30.69 -13.83
C SER A 4 6.21 30.03 -14.21
N ASP A 5 7.16 29.88 -13.28
CA ASP A 5 8.53 29.44 -13.62
C ASP A 5 8.91 28.03 -13.16
N PHE A 6 7.96 27.28 -12.58
CA PHE A 6 8.19 25.85 -12.32
C PHE A 6 7.97 25.04 -13.60
N LYS A 7 8.95 25.09 -14.51
CA LYS A 7 9.03 24.13 -15.62
C LYS A 7 9.36 22.76 -15.02
N ASN A 8 8.36 21.86 -14.99
CA ASN A 8 8.61 20.47 -14.61
C ASN A 8 9.65 19.85 -15.57
N PRO A 9 10.90 19.56 -15.13
CA PRO A 9 11.92 19.03 -16.01
C PRO A 9 11.64 17.59 -16.49
N ARG A 10 10.61 16.94 -15.94
CA ARG A 10 10.18 15.57 -16.27
C ARG A 10 9.24 15.49 -17.47
N ALA A 11 8.76 16.62 -17.99
CA ALA A 11 7.78 16.69 -19.09
C ALA A 11 8.34 16.32 -20.48
N LYS A 12 9.52 15.67 -20.59
CA LYS A 12 10.19 15.41 -21.89
C LYS A 12 10.03 14.00 -22.46
N HIS A 13 9.28 13.13 -21.81
CA HIS A 13 9.04 11.80 -22.38
C HIS A 13 7.72 11.78 -23.13
N ASP A 14 7.80 11.84 -24.49
CA ASP A 14 6.66 11.63 -25.39
C ASP A 14 6.29 10.14 -25.37
N PHE A 15 5.48 9.75 -24.41
CA PHE A 15 4.93 8.39 -24.27
C PHE A 15 3.74 8.15 -25.21
N LYS A 16 3.87 8.48 -26.50
CA LYS A 16 2.80 8.38 -27.50
C LYS A 16 2.03 7.06 -27.39
N GLY A 17 0.78 7.17 -26.99
CA GLY A 17 -0.21 6.10 -27.11
C GLY A 17 -0.27 5.10 -25.94
N ARG A 18 0.45 5.30 -24.84
CA ARG A 18 0.27 4.52 -23.60
C ARG A 18 -0.22 5.43 -22.47
N THR A 19 -1.10 4.86 -21.64
CA THR A 19 -1.62 5.54 -20.45
C THR A 19 -1.68 4.52 -19.32
N CYS A 20 -0.99 4.81 -18.20
CA CYS A 20 -1.12 4.00 -17.00
C CYS A 20 -2.35 4.47 -16.21
N SER A 21 -3.23 3.54 -15.89
CA SER A 21 -4.45 3.83 -15.12
C SER A 21 -4.60 2.84 -13.98
N ILE A 22 -5.18 3.28 -12.87
CA ILE A 22 -5.65 2.39 -11.81
C ILE A 22 -6.94 1.73 -12.30
N SER A 23 -6.89 0.42 -12.51
CA SER A 23 -8.04 -0.37 -12.98
C SER A 23 -9.00 -0.73 -11.86
N ALA A 24 -8.46 -1.04 -10.70
CA ALA A 24 -9.22 -1.32 -9.49
C ALA A 24 -8.35 -1.17 -8.24
N VAL A 25 -9.01 -1.10 -7.09
CA VAL A 25 -8.38 -1.10 -5.77
C VAL A 25 -9.02 -2.13 -4.87
N GLY A 26 -8.24 -2.62 -3.90
CA GLY A 26 -8.68 -3.51 -2.83
C GLY A 26 -8.09 -3.07 -1.50
N SER A 27 -8.74 -3.42 -0.42
CA SER A 27 -8.25 -3.14 0.93
C SER A 27 -8.60 -4.26 1.88
N TYR A 28 -7.81 -4.40 2.92
CA TYR A 28 -8.06 -5.29 4.03
C TYR A 28 -7.62 -4.64 5.33
N VAL A 29 -8.40 -4.83 6.38
CA VAL A 29 -8.06 -4.48 7.76
C VAL A 29 -8.35 -5.68 8.67
N PRO A 30 -7.52 -5.91 9.71
CA PRO A 30 -7.74 -6.97 10.69
C PRO A 30 -9.09 -6.86 11.41
N GLU A 31 -9.56 -7.98 11.97
CA GLU A 31 -10.86 -8.02 12.67
C GLU A 31 -10.80 -7.36 14.04
N LYS A 32 -9.69 -7.52 14.77
CA LYS A 32 -9.53 -6.97 16.13
C LYS A 32 -9.52 -5.45 16.10
N VAL A 33 -10.42 -4.87 16.90
CA VAL A 33 -10.51 -3.43 17.13
C VAL A 33 -9.83 -3.08 18.44
N LEU A 34 -9.02 -2.03 18.45
CA LEU A 34 -8.47 -1.37 19.64
C LEU A 34 -9.08 0.02 19.71
N THR A 35 -9.96 0.25 20.66
CA THR A 35 -10.66 1.53 20.87
C THR A 35 -9.83 2.52 21.68
N ASN A 36 -10.24 3.80 21.68
CA ASN A 36 -9.63 4.80 22.57
C ASN A 36 -9.85 4.42 24.05
N ALA A 37 -11.02 3.88 24.41
CA ALA A 37 -11.30 3.39 25.77
C ALA A 37 -10.41 2.21 26.20
N ASP A 38 -9.89 1.43 25.26
CA ASP A 38 -8.91 0.39 25.57
C ASP A 38 -7.53 1.01 25.82
N LEU A 39 -7.15 2.04 25.05
CA LEU A 39 -5.90 2.77 25.27
C LEU A 39 -5.85 3.52 26.60
N GLU A 40 -7.00 4.04 27.09
CA GLU A 40 -7.11 4.64 28.42
C GLU A 40 -6.71 3.69 29.57
N LYS A 41 -6.83 2.37 29.34
CA LYS A 41 -6.42 1.34 30.31
C LYS A 41 -4.92 1.04 30.24
N MET A 42 -4.25 1.46 29.18
CA MET A 42 -2.86 1.13 28.88
C MET A 42 -1.91 2.30 29.19
N VAL A 43 -2.32 3.53 28.83
CA VAL A 43 -1.51 4.75 28.99
C VAL A 43 -2.37 5.91 29.51
N ASP A 44 -1.71 6.94 30.05
CA ASP A 44 -2.38 8.16 30.55
C ASP A 44 -2.90 9.01 29.37
N THR A 45 -4.12 8.70 28.89
CA THR A 45 -4.79 9.37 27.77
C THR A 45 -6.31 9.41 27.99
N SER A 46 -7.05 10.04 27.07
CA SER A 46 -8.51 10.00 27.02
C SER A 46 -9.04 9.99 25.59
N ASP A 47 -10.24 9.48 25.38
CA ASP A 47 -10.91 9.52 24.09
C ASP A 47 -11.00 10.95 23.53
N GLU A 48 -11.40 11.92 24.36
CA GLU A 48 -11.47 13.34 23.99
C GLU A 48 -10.11 13.88 23.54
N TRP A 49 -9.05 13.53 24.27
CA TRP A 49 -7.68 13.97 23.94
C TRP A 49 -7.20 13.40 22.61
N ILE A 50 -7.46 12.11 22.36
CA ILE A 50 -7.08 11.44 21.11
C ILE A 50 -7.88 12.02 19.95
N LEU A 51 -9.20 12.12 20.07
CA LEU A 51 -10.08 12.63 19.02
C LEU A 51 -9.76 14.07 18.63
N SER A 52 -9.54 14.95 19.61
CA SER A 52 -9.24 16.36 19.34
C SER A 52 -7.94 16.57 18.54
N ARG A 53 -6.99 15.62 18.61
CA ARG A 53 -5.67 15.70 17.94
C ARG A 53 -5.60 14.91 16.65
N THR A 54 -6.32 13.80 16.56
CA THR A 54 -6.13 12.83 15.49
C THR A 54 -7.39 12.51 14.69
N GLY A 55 -8.56 12.71 15.29
CA GLY A 55 -9.85 12.25 14.75
C GLY A 55 -10.00 10.72 14.76
N ILE A 56 -9.08 9.97 15.38
CA ILE A 56 -9.08 8.50 15.35
C ILE A 56 -9.95 7.96 16.50
N HIS A 57 -10.95 7.15 16.17
CA HIS A 57 -11.82 6.48 17.13
C HIS A 57 -11.32 5.08 17.52
N GLU A 58 -10.73 4.35 16.55
CA GLU A 58 -10.30 2.97 16.71
C GLU A 58 -9.12 2.64 15.80
N ARG A 59 -8.38 1.55 16.13
CA ARG A 59 -7.31 0.97 15.31
C ARG A 59 -7.64 -0.48 15.06
N ARG A 60 -7.21 -0.99 13.94
CA ARG A 60 -7.25 -2.41 13.62
C ARG A 60 -5.91 -3.04 13.95
N ILE A 61 -5.94 -4.17 14.62
CA ILE A 61 -4.74 -4.85 15.10
C ILE A 61 -4.74 -6.27 14.58
N ALA A 62 -3.69 -6.64 13.84
CA ALA A 62 -3.51 -7.97 13.31
C ALA A 62 -3.37 -9.01 14.43
N ALA A 63 -3.85 -10.22 14.19
CA ALA A 63 -3.61 -11.34 15.08
C ALA A 63 -2.12 -11.67 15.16
N GLU A 64 -1.70 -12.40 16.18
CA GLU A 64 -0.30 -12.77 16.37
C GLU A 64 0.28 -13.48 15.14
N ASN A 65 -0.50 -14.38 14.55
CA ASN A 65 -0.15 -15.16 13.37
C ASN A 65 -0.63 -14.56 12.05
N GLU A 66 -1.06 -13.29 12.03
CA GLU A 66 -1.40 -12.55 10.82
C GLU A 66 -0.28 -11.54 10.52
N PHE A 67 0.40 -11.76 9.40
CA PHE A 67 1.57 -11.00 8.99
C PHE A 67 1.23 -9.97 7.91
N THR A 68 2.19 -9.11 7.60
CA THR A 68 2.08 -8.08 6.56
C THR A 68 1.72 -8.71 5.20
N SER A 69 2.33 -9.85 4.85
CA SER A 69 2.00 -10.57 3.61
C SER A 69 0.58 -11.15 3.57
N ASP A 70 0.01 -11.52 4.73
CA ASP A 70 -1.37 -12.04 4.79
C ASP A 70 -2.38 -10.95 4.46
N MET A 71 -2.23 -9.78 5.10
CA MET A 71 -3.06 -8.61 4.83
C MET A 71 -2.91 -8.14 3.39
N ALA A 72 -1.67 -8.05 2.91
CA ALA A 72 -1.34 -7.68 1.53
C ALA A 72 -2.01 -8.61 0.51
N ALA A 73 -1.93 -9.93 0.71
CA ALA A 73 -2.54 -10.92 -0.17
C ALA A 73 -4.07 -10.79 -0.23
N LYS A 74 -4.72 -10.54 0.91
CA LYS A 74 -6.16 -10.32 0.97
C LYS A 74 -6.58 -9.06 0.20
N ALA A 75 -5.87 -7.94 0.39
CA ALA A 75 -6.12 -6.69 -0.34
C ALA A 75 -5.88 -6.87 -1.86
N ALA A 76 -4.78 -7.54 -2.23
CA ALA A 76 -4.41 -7.87 -3.60
C ALA A 76 -5.50 -8.71 -4.31
N THR A 77 -5.96 -9.77 -3.67
CA THR A 77 -7.01 -10.65 -4.21
C THR A 77 -8.30 -9.86 -4.50
N ILE A 78 -8.68 -8.93 -3.61
CA ILE A 78 -9.84 -8.07 -3.82
C ILE A 78 -9.63 -7.14 -5.02
N ALA A 79 -8.44 -6.52 -5.13
CA ALA A 79 -8.11 -5.62 -6.22
C ALA A 79 -8.12 -6.34 -7.58
N LEU A 80 -7.46 -7.50 -7.67
CA LEU A 80 -7.42 -8.32 -8.88
C LEU A 80 -8.81 -8.77 -9.32
N LYS A 81 -9.63 -9.26 -8.37
CA LYS A 81 -11.01 -9.65 -8.65
C LYS A 81 -11.83 -8.48 -9.21
N ARG A 82 -11.70 -7.28 -8.64
CA ARG A 82 -12.39 -6.08 -9.12
C ARG A 82 -11.91 -5.60 -10.49
N ALA A 83 -10.61 -5.78 -10.77
CA ALA A 83 -10.01 -5.47 -12.07
C ALA A 83 -10.38 -6.50 -13.14
N ASN A 84 -10.92 -7.66 -12.77
CA ASN A 84 -11.10 -8.84 -13.61
C ASN A 84 -9.78 -9.28 -14.24
N VAL A 85 -8.73 -9.39 -13.42
CA VAL A 85 -7.38 -9.81 -13.79
C VAL A 85 -7.08 -11.13 -13.09
N ASP A 86 -6.66 -12.13 -13.86
CA ASP A 86 -6.15 -13.38 -13.30
C ASP A 86 -4.77 -13.12 -12.66
N PRO A 87 -4.44 -13.69 -11.49
CA PRO A 87 -3.13 -13.53 -10.88
C PRO A 87 -1.96 -13.87 -11.81
N THR A 88 -2.13 -14.80 -12.73
CA THR A 88 -1.10 -15.18 -13.72
C THR A 88 -0.85 -14.13 -14.80
N GLU A 89 -1.73 -13.13 -14.94
CA GLU A 89 -1.58 -11.97 -15.82
C GLU A 89 -0.84 -10.79 -15.17
N VAL A 90 -0.44 -10.93 -13.90
CA VAL A 90 0.35 -9.90 -13.20
C VAL A 90 1.81 -10.06 -13.61
N ASP A 91 2.40 -8.98 -14.14
CA ASP A 91 3.81 -8.96 -14.56
C ASP A 91 4.76 -8.55 -13.43
N LEU A 92 4.27 -7.71 -12.49
CA LEU A 92 5.09 -7.15 -11.42
C LEU A 92 4.25 -6.89 -10.16
N ILE A 93 4.80 -7.25 -9.01
CA ILE A 93 4.32 -6.90 -7.67
C ILE A 93 5.32 -5.96 -7.01
N ILE A 94 4.85 -4.77 -6.60
CA ILE A 94 5.63 -3.83 -5.80
C ILE A 94 4.90 -3.67 -4.47
N LEU A 95 5.57 -4.05 -3.38
CA LEU A 95 5.01 -3.93 -2.04
C LEU A 95 5.77 -2.88 -1.23
N ALA A 96 5.06 -1.86 -0.75
CA ALA A 96 5.60 -0.84 0.14
C ALA A 96 5.33 -1.24 1.59
N THR A 97 6.39 -1.43 2.37
CA THR A 97 6.30 -1.77 3.80
C THR A 97 7.57 -1.42 4.55
N ILE A 98 7.44 -1.04 5.83
CA ILE A 98 8.54 -0.95 6.81
C ILE A 98 8.43 -2.04 7.89
N THR A 99 7.39 -2.89 7.78
CA THR A 99 7.13 -4.01 8.69
C THR A 99 7.06 -5.32 7.89
N PRO A 100 8.15 -5.72 7.18
CA PRO A 100 8.16 -6.96 6.41
C PRO A 100 7.99 -8.17 7.33
N ASP A 101 7.48 -9.28 6.80
CA ASP A 101 7.35 -10.53 7.57
C ASP A 101 8.72 -11.01 8.08
N MET A 102 9.77 -10.79 7.28
CA MET A 102 11.16 -11.13 7.57
C MET A 102 12.11 -10.37 6.65
N PRO A 103 13.41 -10.28 6.97
CA PRO A 103 14.39 -9.58 6.11
C PRO A 103 14.56 -10.22 4.72
N PHE A 104 14.36 -11.54 4.59
CA PHE A 104 14.47 -12.29 3.35
C PHE A 104 13.71 -13.63 3.47
N PRO A 105 12.94 -14.04 2.41
CA PRO A 105 12.70 -13.33 1.15
C PRO A 105 11.86 -12.06 1.32
N ALA A 106 11.82 -11.21 0.28
CA ALA A 106 10.96 -10.03 0.26
C ALA A 106 9.49 -10.40 0.51
N THR A 107 8.76 -9.54 1.23
CA THR A 107 7.34 -9.78 1.54
C THR A 107 6.49 -9.86 0.27
N ALA A 108 6.84 -9.12 -0.79
CA ALA A 108 6.22 -9.23 -2.10
C ALA A 108 6.31 -10.65 -2.70
N CYS A 109 7.41 -11.38 -2.45
CA CYS A 109 7.54 -12.77 -2.89
C CYS A 109 6.61 -13.72 -2.12
N LEU A 110 6.36 -13.45 -0.84
CA LEU A 110 5.38 -14.20 -0.05
C LEU A 110 3.95 -13.93 -0.54
N VAL A 111 3.66 -12.66 -0.88
CA VAL A 111 2.37 -12.29 -1.49
C VAL A 111 2.20 -12.97 -2.85
N GLN A 112 3.22 -12.93 -3.70
CA GLN A 112 3.23 -13.61 -5.01
C GLN A 112 2.81 -15.07 -4.88
N GLN A 113 3.39 -15.79 -3.92
CA GLN A 113 3.05 -17.19 -3.64
C GLN A 113 1.61 -17.33 -3.16
N LYS A 114 1.16 -16.47 -2.22
CA LYS A 114 -0.18 -16.56 -1.61
C LYS A 114 -1.31 -16.29 -2.59
N ILE A 115 -1.08 -15.42 -3.59
CA ILE A 115 -2.08 -15.09 -4.61
C ILE A 115 -1.87 -15.88 -5.92
N GLU A 116 -0.86 -16.75 -5.97
CA GLU A 116 -0.51 -17.61 -7.13
C GLU A 116 -0.09 -16.81 -8.39
N ALA A 117 0.47 -15.60 -8.21
CA ALA A 117 0.95 -14.76 -9.32
C ALA A 117 2.36 -15.16 -9.80
N PHE A 118 2.56 -16.44 -10.11
CA PHE A 118 3.89 -17.04 -10.35
C PHE A 118 4.64 -16.50 -11.58
N ASN A 119 3.97 -15.79 -12.47
CA ASN A 119 4.59 -15.18 -13.66
C ASN A 119 5.19 -13.80 -13.36
N SER A 120 4.90 -13.22 -12.20
CA SER A 120 5.33 -11.86 -11.88
C SER A 120 6.76 -11.79 -11.36
N ALA A 121 7.46 -10.66 -11.59
CA ALA A 121 8.53 -10.24 -10.72
C ALA A 121 7.97 -9.68 -9.41
N ALA A 122 8.73 -9.71 -8.31
CA ALA A 122 8.26 -9.19 -7.03
C ALA A 122 9.40 -8.60 -6.21
N PHE A 123 9.18 -7.41 -5.62
CA PHE A 123 10.12 -6.77 -4.70
C PHE A 123 9.42 -5.81 -3.74
N ASP A 124 10.07 -5.57 -2.59
CA ASP A 124 9.63 -4.58 -1.61
C ASP A 124 10.32 -3.24 -1.82
N ILE A 125 9.66 -2.16 -1.38
CA ILE A 125 10.27 -0.84 -1.20
C ILE A 125 10.01 -0.32 0.20
N GLU A 126 10.98 0.39 0.76
CA GLU A 126 10.89 1.04 2.06
C GLU A 126 10.91 2.56 1.92
N ALA A 127 9.79 3.21 2.22
CA ALA A 127 9.69 4.67 2.27
C ALA A 127 8.56 5.12 3.19
N ALA A 128 8.23 4.32 4.20
CA ALA A 128 7.18 4.59 5.19
C ALA A 128 5.89 5.14 4.53
N CYS A 129 5.33 6.23 5.05
CA CYS A 129 4.07 6.81 4.56
C CYS A 129 4.11 7.25 3.08
N SER A 130 5.30 7.46 2.49
CA SER A 130 5.47 7.79 1.07
C SER A 130 5.59 6.55 0.19
N GLY A 131 5.76 5.36 0.78
CA GLY A 131 6.07 4.11 0.06
C GLY A 131 5.03 3.78 -1.01
N PHE A 132 3.75 3.83 -0.68
CA PHE A 132 2.69 3.51 -1.65
C PHE A 132 2.69 4.49 -2.85
N VAL A 133 2.91 5.78 -2.61
CA VAL A 133 2.98 6.80 -3.69
C VAL A 133 4.20 6.54 -4.59
N TYR A 134 5.35 6.22 -3.99
CA TYR A 134 6.54 5.86 -4.76
C TYR A 134 6.37 4.56 -5.54
N ALA A 135 5.70 3.57 -4.95
CA ALA A 135 5.37 2.32 -5.64
C ALA A 135 4.45 2.55 -6.85
N LEU A 136 3.45 3.45 -6.74
CA LEU A 136 2.61 3.85 -7.87
C LEU A 136 3.43 4.49 -8.99
N GLU A 137 4.34 5.41 -8.67
CA GLU A 137 5.22 6.06 -9.64
C GLU A 137 6.14 5.04 -10.34
N ILE A 138 6.77 4.14 -9.57
CA ILE A 138 7.64 3.08 -10.10
C ILE A 138 6.84 2.15 -11.03
N GLY A 139 5.66 1.69 -10.58
CA GLY A 139 4.77 0.83 -11.38
C GLY A 139 4.33 1.51 -12.67
N GLN A 140 4.00 2.80 -12.62
CA GLN A 140 3.68 3.60 -13.80
C GLN A 140 4.85 3.62 -14.79
N GLN A 141 6.09 3.80 -14.33
CA GLN A 141 7.25 3.82 -15.23
C GLN A 141 7.45 2.48 -15.95
N PHE A 142 7.23 1.35 -15.30
CA PHE A 142 7.28 0.04 -15.96
C PHE A 142 6.20 -0.12 -17.05
N ILE A 143 5.00 0.39 -16.83
CA ILE A 143 3.93 0.37 -17.84
C ILE A 143 4.27 1.33 -18.98
N MET A 144 4.69 2.56 -18.69
CA MET A 144 5.00 3.57 -19.69
C MET A 144 6.21 3.20 -20.54
N SER A 145 7.23 2.53 -19.98
CA SER A 145 8.40 2.00 -20.70
C SER A 145 8.08 0.78 -21.57
N ARG A 146 6.86 0.21 -21.47
CA ARG A 146 6.43 -1.02 -22.17
C ARG A 146 7.15 -2.29 -21.67
N THR A 147 7.71 -2.26 -20.48
CA THR A 147 8.31 -3.45 -19.87
C THR A 147 7.22 -4.39 -19.39
N TYR A 148 6.14 -3.85 -18.80
CA TYR A 148 5.02 -4.59 -18.25
C TYR A 148 3.68 -3.96 -18.66
N ASP A 149 2.60 -4.75 -18.66
CA ASP A 149 1.24 -4.32 -18.98
C ASP A 149 0.32 -4.30 -17.76
N THR A 150 0.60 -5.14 -16.74
CA THR A 150 -0.16 -5.24 -15.50
C THR A 150 0.78 -5.22 -14.30
N VAL A 151 0.66 -4.21 -13.45
CA VAL A 151 1.45 -4.06 -12.23
C VAL A 151 0.53 -3.99 -11.03
N LEU A 152 0.82 -4.80 -10.01
CA LEU A 152 0.12 -4.79 -8.73
C LEU A 152 0.95 -4.01 -7.71
N VAL A 153 0.41 -2.90 -7.23
CA VAL A 153 1.03 -2.05 -6.21
C VAL A 153 0.30 -2.25 -4.89
N ILE A 154 1.04 -2.52 -3.83
CA ILE A 154 0.49 -2.82 -2.51
C ILE A 154 1.20 -1.95 -1.46
N GLY A 155 0.43 -1.39 -0.52
CA GLY A 155 0.94 -0.89 0.75
C GLY A 155 0.37 -1.75 1.87
N SER A 156 1.20 -2.28 2.75
CA SER A 156 0.76 -3.12 3.86
C SER A 156 1.66 -2.94 5.05
N GLU A 157 1.07 -2.75 6.23
CA GLU A 157 1.82 -2.55 7.47
C GLU A 157 1.21 -3.30 8.63
N LYS A 158 2.06 -3.93 9.44
CA LYS A 158 1.76 -4.41 10.79
C LYS A 158 2.47 -3.50 11.81
N LEU A 159 2.05 -2.22 11.87
CA LEU A 159 2.70 -1.23 12.75
C LEU A 159 2.56 -1.58 14.22
N SER A 160 1.51 -2.35 14.58
CA SER A 160 1.35 -2.85 15.95
C SER A 160 2.53 -3.66 16.47
N SER A 161 3.34 -4.26 15.57
CA SER A 161 4.51 -5.07 15.93
C SER A 161 5.75 -4.25 16.35
N ILE A 162 5.79 -2.96 15.97
CA ILE A 162 6.90 -2.05 16.26
C ILE A 162 6.48 -0.84 17.10
N THR A 163 5.18 -0.70 17.41
CA THR A 163 4.65 0.37 18.24
C THR A 163 5.09 0.18 19.68
N ASP A 164 5.67 1.23 20.29
CA ASP A 164 5.86 1.31 21.73
C ASP A 164 4.51 1.64 22.39
N TRP A 165 3.90 0.62 23.00
CA TRP A 165 2.59 0.74 23.64
C TRP A 165 2.62 1.52 24.98
N GLU A 166 3.79 1.88 25.50
CA GLU A 166 3.96 2.74 26.68
C GLU A 166 4.12 4.21 26.29
N ASP A 167 4.48 4.51 25.03
CA ASP A 167 4.55 5.89 24.54
C ASP A 167 3.19 6.41 24.11
N ARG A 168 2.52 7.16 24.98
CA ARG A 168 1.21 7.79 24.72
C ARG A 168 1.19 8.72 23.49
N GLY A 169 2.34 9.22 23.06
CA GLY A 169 2.46 10.16 21.95
C GLY A 169 2.32 9.46 20.59
N THR A 170 2.72 8.20 20.50
CA THR A 170 2.75 7.44 19.25
C THR A 170 1.78 6.25 19.20
N CYS A 171 1.54 5.57 20.33
CA CYS A 171 0.68 4.38 20.35
C CYS A 171 -0.78 4.66 19.92
N ILE A 172 -1.22 5.92 20.02
CA ILE A 172 -2.55 6.37 19.59
C ILE A 172 -2.71 6.51 18.08
N LEU A 173 -1.60 6.51 17.29
CA LEU A 173 -1.60 6.89 15.87
C LEU A 173 -1.72 5.70 14.92
N PHE A 174 -1.16 4.56 15.30
CA PHE A 174 -0.87 3.48 14.37
C PHE A 174 -1.80 2.28 14.55
N GLY A 175 -2.02 1.57 13.45
CA GLY A 175 -2.72 0.30 13.37
C GLY A 175 -2.25 -0.47 12.15
N ASP A 176 -2.91 -1.59 11.88
CA ASP A 176 -2.51 -2.56 10.86
C ASP A 176 -3.51 -2.57 9.71
N GLY A 177 -3.03 -2.84 8.50
CA GLY A 177 -3.88 -2.94 7.33
C GLY A 177 -3.12 -2.98 6.02
N ALA A 178 -3.84 -3.22 4.94
CA ALA A 178 -3.31 -3.24 3.59
C ALA A 178 -4.25 -2.59 2.58
N GLY A 179 -3.64 -1.96 1.56
CA GLY A 179 -4.29 -1.47 0.37
C GLY A 179 -3.56 -1.92 -0.89
N ALA A 180 -4.29 -2.22 -1.96
CA ALA A 180 -3.71 -2.62 -3.23
C ALA A 180 -4.37 -1.89 -4.40
N ALA A 181 -3.58 -1.61 -5.45
CA ALA A 181 -4.03 -1.04 -6.71
C ALA A 181 -3.50 -1.85 -7.89
N VAL A 182 -4.35 -2.17 -8.84
CA VAL A 182 -3.97 -2.78 -10.11
C VAL A 182 -3.75 -1.68 -11.13
N LEU A 183 -2.53 -1.54 -11.62
CA LEU A 183 -2.16 -0.61 -12.68
C LEU A 183 -2.14 -1.35 -14.02
N GLN A 184 -2.78 -0.75 -15.05
CA GLN A 184 -2.80 -1.31 -16.39
C GLN A 184 -2.63 -0.24 -17.47
N ASN A 185 -2.07 -0.65 -18.59
CA ASN A 185 -2.12 0.14 -19.80
C ASN A 185 -3.55 0.12 -20.38
N ARG A 186 -4.28 1.23 -20.29
CA ARG A 186 -5.60 1.39 -20.88
C ARG A 186 -5.63 2.51 -21.91
N LYS A 187 -5.97 2.20 -23.14
CA LYS A 187 -6.18 3.21 -24.20
C LYS A 187 -7.43 4.04 -23.86
N ASN A 188 -7.34 5.36 -24.11
CA ASN A 188 -8.46 6.31 -24.00
C ASN A 188 -9.04 6.50 -22.58
N THR A 189 -8.28 6.25 -21.54
CA THR A 189 -8.66 6.58 -20.15
C THR A 189 -7.79 7.71 -19.61
N HIS A 190 -8.28 8.38 -18.56
CA HIS A 190 -7.44 9.31 -17.81
C HIS A 190 -6.38 8.48 -17.07
N GLY A 191 -5.10 8.85 -17.25
CA GLY A 191 -3.98 8.19 -16.59
C GLY A 191 -3.66 8.79 -15.23
N LEU A 192 -2.70 8.17 -14.56
CA LEU A 192 -2.02 8.78 -13.43
C LEU A 192 -1.28 10.02 -13.94
N LEU A 193 -1.55 11.16 -13.33
CA LEU A 193 -0.85 12.41 -13.61
C LEU A 193 0.27 12.55 -12.59
N THR A 194 1.49 12.72 -13.06
CA THR A 194 2.67 12.98 -12.24
C THR A 194 3.11 14.44 -12.34
#